data_2ad10e60ad73df15c1b409393625fe69
#
_entry.id   2ad10e60ad73df15c1b409393625fe69
#
_cell.length_a   1.000
_cell.length_b   1.000
_cell.length_c   1.000
_cell.angle_alpha   90.00
_cell.angle_beta   90.00
_cell.angle_gamma   90.00
#
_symmetry.space_group_name_H-M   'P 1'
#
loop_
_entity.id
_entity.type
_entity.pdbx_description
1 polymer ?
#
loop_
_entity_poly.entity_id
_entity_poly.type
_entity_poly.pdbx_seq_one_letter_code
_entity_poly.pdbx_strand_id
1 'polypeptide(L)'
;FLEDDFLPEVKSKFPESEVFLTGYSLAGLFSLWALYESEKFNGAVCCSSSLWFDKWDEYASLHRIKSPSTIYMSLGDREEKTKNKVMSKVGDRTRRQAEILKDDPNVEKLFFEWNEGGHFDEPLKRVAKGITRILG
;
A
#
# COMPACT_ATOMS: atom_id res chain seq x y z
N PHE A 1 11.77 15.19 -3.66
CA PHE A 1 10.61 16.04 -4.07
C PHE A 1 9.42 15.89 -3.12
N LEU A 2 8.92 14.66 -2.94
CA LEU A 2 7.70 14.44 -2.15
C LEU A 2 7.83 14.95 -0.70
N GLU A 3 8.92 14.61 -0.02
CA GLU A 3 9.13 14.97 1.39
C GLU A 3 9.72 16.36 1.59
N ASP A 4 10.55 16.82 0.67
CA ASP A 4 11.35 18.04 0.87
C ASP A 4 10.72 19.28 0.22
N ASP A 5 9.88 19.08 -0.80
CA ASP A 5 9.26 20.17 -1.54
C ASP A 5 7.73 20.18 -1.39
N PHE A 6 7.08 19.08 -1.80
CA PHE A 6 5.61 19.04 -1.86
C PHE A 6 4.95 18.93 -0.48
N LEU A 7 5.41 18.01 0.36
CA LEU A 7 4.82 17.80 1.68
C LEU A 7 4.92 19.03 2.60
N PRO A 8 6.05 19.76 2.66
CA PRO A 8 6.12 21.01 3.42
C PRO A 8 5.10 22.05 2.96
N GLU A 9 4.87 22.18 1.64
CA GLU A 9 3.85 23.09 1.11
C GLU A 9 2.44 22.70 1.57
N VAL A 10 2.10 21.40 1.49
CA VAL A 10 0.83 20.90 1.99
C VAL A 10 0.67 21.14 3.48
N LYS A 11 1.69 20.83 4.28
CA LYS A 11 1.66 21.03 5.74
C LYS A 11 1.60 22.51 6.13
N SER A 12 2.13 23.43 5.32
CA SER A 12 2.00 24.86 5.57
C SER A 12 0.54 25.33 5.50
N LYS A 13 -0.26 24.70 4.63
CA LYS A 13 -1.68 25.00 4.47
C LYS A 13 -2.57 24.22 5.44
N PHE A 14 -2.16 23.01 5.81
CA PHE A 14 -2.92 22.08 6.65
C PHE A 14 -2.02 21.49 7.73
N PRO A 15 -1.57 22.26 8.73
CA PRO A 15 -0.52 21.86 9.67
C PRO A 15 -0.91 20.67 10.57
N GLU A 16 -2.20 20.54 10.92
CA GLU A 16 -2.70 19.50 11.79
C GLU A 16 -3.23 18.26 11.04
N SER A 17 -3.11 18.23 9.71
CA SER A 17 -3.65 17.14 8.91
C SER A 17 -2.79 15.90 8.99
N GLU A 18 -3.44 14.75 9.04
CA GLU A 18 -2.82 13.47 8.73
C GLU A 18 -2.56 13.36 7.23
N VAL A 19 -1.50 12.66 6.87
CA VAL A 19 -1.09 12.48 5.47
C VAL A 19 -1.08 11.01 5.12
N PHE A 20 -1.87 10.65 4.13
CA PHE A 20 -1.94 9.30 3.58
C PHE A 20 -1.47 9.31 2.13
N LEU A 21 -0.75 8.25 1.75
CA LEU A 21 -0.42 8.00 0.36
C LEU A 21 -1.46 7.06 -0.25
N THR A 22 -1.71 7.20 -1.53
CA THR A 22 -2.57 6.26 -2.24
C THR A 22 -1.95 5.90 -3.58
N GLY A 23 -2.01 4.64 -3.93
CA GLY A 23 -1.45 4.18 -5.18
C GLY A 23 -2.05 2.87 -5.68
N TYR A 24 -1.95 2.68 -6.98
CA TYR A 24 -2.37 1.50 -7.70
C TYR A 24 -1.16 0.90 -8.41
N SER A 25 -1.04 -0.43 -8.44
CA SER A 25 0.05 -1.13 -9.12
C SER A 25 1.42 -0.73 -8.55
N LEU A 26 2.31 -0.20 -9.35
CA LEU A 26 3.64 0.25 -8.92
C LEU A 26 3.57 1.42 -7.94
N ALA A 27 2.60 2.32 -8.12
CA ALA A 27 2.36 3.40 -7.16
C ALA A 27 1.85 2.88 -5.80
N GLY A 28 1.13 1.75 -5.79
CA GLY A 28 0.77 1.05 -4.55
C GLY A 28 1.98 0.49 -3.82
N LEU A 29 2.91 -0.11 -4.54
CA LEU A 29 4.20 -0.54 -4.00
C LEU A 29 4.99 0.65 -3.43
N PHE A 30 5.08 1.74 -4.18
CA PHE A 30 5.75 2.97 -3.72
C PHE A 30 5.13 3.51 -2.44
N SER A 31 3.80 3.57 -2.37
CA SER A 31 3.10 4.06 -1.18
C SER A 31 3.42 3.23 0.06
N LEU A 32 3.48 1.92 -0.09
CA LEU A 32 3.85 1.03 1.01
C LEU A 32 5.33 1.18 1.39
N TRP A 33 6.22 1.23 0.39
CA TRP A 33 7.65 1.44 0.60
C TRP A 33 7.92 2.76 1.36
N ALA A 34 7.20 3.83 1.03
CA ALA A 34 7.35 5.11 1.70
C ALA A 34 7.08 5.03 3.22
N LEU A 35 6.17 4.16 3.66
CA LEU A 35 5.92 3.94 5.09
C LEU A 35 7.09 3.22 5.79
N TYR A 36 7.84 2.40 5.06
CA TYR A 36 9.05 1.78 5.58
C TYR A 36 10.24 2.75 5.68
N GLU A 37 10.25 3.79 4.84
CA GLU A 37 11.39 4.71 4.73
C GLU A 37 11.18 6.04 5.46
N SER A 38 9.94 6.45 5.74
CA SER A 38 9.62 7.78 6.25
C SER A 38 8.63 7.74 7.41
N GLU A 39 8.85 8.64 8.37
CA GLU A 39 7.94 8.88 9.51
C GLU A 39 6.86 9.92 9.20
N LYS A 40 6.86 10.51 8.01
CA LYS A 40 6.01 11.67 7.66
C LYS A 40 4.59 11.29 7.24
N PHE A 41 4.28 10.00 7.11
CA PHE A 41 3.00 9.52 6.63
C PHE A 41 2.25 8.75 7.71
N ASN A 42 0.94 8.90 7.73
CA ASN A 42 0.03 8.27 8.69
C ASN A 42 -0.60 6.97 8.17
N GLY A 43 -0.32 6.63 6.93
CA GLY A 43 -0.78 5.40 6.32
C GLY A 43 -0.81 5.43 4.80
N ALA A 44 -1.33 4.36 4.22
CA ALA A 44 -1.41 4.22 2.77
C ALA A 44 -2.60 3.38 2.32
N VAL A 45 -3.11 3.73 1.13
CA VAL A 45 -4.05 2.93 0.35
C VAL A 45 -3.28 2.28 -0.80
N CYS A 46 -3.10 0.97 -0.71
CA CYS A 46 -2.25 0.19 -1.61
C CYS A 46 -3.11 -0.80 -2.41
N CYS A 47 -3.55 -0.40 -3.60
CA CYS A 47 -4.42 -1.21 -4.43
C CYS A 47 -3.64 -1.94 -5.52
N SER A 48 -3.87 -3.24 -5.65
CA SER A 48 -3.23 -4.08 -6.68
C SER A 48 -1.73 -3.82 -6.82
N SER A 49 -1.07 -3.69 -5.68
CA SER A 49 0.34 -3.31 -5.62
C SER A 49 1.25 -4.34 -6.26
N SER A 50 2.29 -3.88 -6.94
CA SER A 50 3.25 -4.73 -7.66
C SER A 50 4.21 -5.45 -6.70
N LEU A 51 3.68 -6.21 -5.75
CA LEU A 51 4.44 -6.89 -4.70
C LEU A 51 5.23 -8.10 -5.21
N TRP A 52 5.05 -8.46 -6.48
CA TRP A 52 5.89 -9.40 -7.22
C TRP A 52 7.29 -8.83 -7.53
N PHE A 53 7.51 -7.54 -7.29
CA PHE A 53 8.77 -6.85 -7.57
C PHE A 53 9.95 -7.58 -6.90
N ASP A 54 11.07 -7.64 -7.60
CA ASP A 54 12.24 -8.41 -7.15
C ASP A 54 12.70 -8.00 -5.76
N LYS A 55 12.94 -9.00 -4.90
CA LYS A 55 13.39 -8.86 -3.50
C LYS A 55 12.49 -8.03 -2.58
N TRP A 56 11.29 -7.68 -3.01
CA TRP A 56 10.39 -6.91 -2.17
C TRP A 56 10.02 -7.63 -0.86
N ASP A 57 9.68 -8.90 -0.93
CA ASP A 57 9.32 -9.67 0.25
C ASP A 57 10.47 -9.82 1.25
N GLU A 58 11.69 -9.96 0.76
CA GLU A 58 12.90 -9.96 1.58
C GLU A 58 13.07 -8.61 2.28
N TYR A 59 12.98 -7.51 1.54
CA TYR A 59 13.03 -6.16 2.09
C TYR A 59 11.97 -5.94 3.19
N ALA A 60 10.72 -6.24 2.88
CA ALA A 60 9.60 -6.03 3.82
C ALA A 60 9.74 -6.88 5.09
N SER A 61 10.29 -8.10 4.98
CA SER A 61 10.50 -8.97 6.14
C SER A 61 11.63 -8.50 7.07
N LEU A 62 12.57 -7.70 6.55
CA LEU A 62 13.72 -7.19 7.30
C LEU A 62 13.51 -5.78 7.86
N HIS A 63 12.45 -5.10 7.48
CA HIS A 63 12.16 -3.72 7.88
C HIS A 63 10.82 -3.62 8.60
N ARG A 64 10.62 -2.49 9.28
CA ARG A 64 9.36 -2.15 9.96
C ARG A 64 8.84 -0.81 9.49
N ILE A 65 7.53 -0.64 9.55
CA ILE A 65 6.88 0.66 9.32
C ILE A 65 7.44 1.68 10.32
N LYS A 66 7.80 2.85 9.84
CA LYS A 66 8.55 3.86 10.63
C LYS A 66 7.71 4.56 11.69
N SER A 67 6.41 4.74 11.45
CA SER A 67 5.52 5.43 12.39
C SER A 67 4.13 4.78 12.44
N PRO A 68 3.34 5.05 13.49
CA PRO A 68 1.99 4.50 13.60
C PRO A 68 1.16 4.77 12.34
N SER A 69 0.65 3.71 11.72
CA SER A 69 0.04 3.80 10.39
C SER A 69 -1.22 2.96 10.27
N THR A 70 -2.17 3.48 9.49
CA THR A 70 -3.33 2.75 9.00
C THR A 70 -3.11 2.37 7.55
N ILE A 71 -3.24 1.10 7.21
CA ILE A 71 -2.92 0.59 5.89
C ILE A 71 -4.13 -0.15 5.31
N TYR A 72 -4.46 0.17 4.07
CA TYR A 72 -5.41 -0.58 3.27
C TYR A 72 -4.69 -1.27 2.12
N MET A 73 -4.95 -2.54 1.96
CA MET A 73 -4.46 -3.35 0.84
C MET A 73 -5.63 -3.99 0.11
N SER A 74 -5.55 -4.06 -1.20
CA SER A 74 -6.48 -4.86 -1.99
C SER A 74 -5.81 -5.49 -3.20
N LEU A 75 -6.41 -6.59 -3.67
CA LEU A 75 -5.98 -7.29 -4.88
C LEU A 75 -7.21 -7.83 -5.61
N GLY A 76 -7.17 -7.86 -6.93
CA GLY A 76 -8.17 -8.55 -7.73
C GLY A 76 -7.99 -10.06 -7.66
N ASP A 77 -9.09 -10.80 -7.54
CA ASP A 77 -9.08 -12.26 -7.34
C ASP A 77 -8.60 -13.06 -8.55
N ARG A 78 -8.43 -12.41 -9.71
CA ARG A 78 -7.89 -13.00 -10.92
C ARG A 78 -6.49 -12.52 -11.30
N GLU A 79 -5.90 -11.60 -10.53
CA GLU A 79 -4.58 -11.05 -10.86
C GLU A 79 -3.47 -12.09 -10.80
N GLU A 80 -3.52 -13.01 -9.86
CA GLU A 80 -2.54 -14.10 -9.73
C GLU A 80 -2.70 -15.20 -10.81
N LYS A 81 -3.80 -15.16 -11.58
CA LYS A 81 -4.07 -16.12 -12.66
C LYS A 81 -3.45 -15.75 -14.01
N THR A 82 -2.62 -14.70 -14.04
CA THR A 82 -1.90 -14.29 -15.25
C THR A 82 -0.92 -15.36 -15.72
N LYS A 83 -0.67 -15.40 -17.03
CA LYS A 83 0.33 -16.31 -17.64
C LYS A 83 1.78 -15.89 -17.37
N ASN A 84 2.00 -14.63 -16.99
CA ASN A 84 3.33 -14.13 -16.66
C ASN A 84 3.78 -14.73 -15.32
N LYS A 85 4.84 -15.54 -15.35
CA LYS A 85 5.31 -16.28 -14.17
C LYS A 85 5.80 -15.40 -13.02
N VAL A 86 6.30 -14.21 -13.31
CA VAL A 86 6.75 -13.26 -12.29
C VAL A 86 5.54 -12.57 -11.67
N MET A 87 4.65 -12.03 -12.49
CA MET A 87 3.46 -11.30 -12.02
C MET A 87 2.44 -12.20 -11.34
N SER A 88 2.38 -13.50 -11.69
CA SER A 88 1.49 -14.46 -11.05
C SER A 88 1.76 -14.66 -9.55
N LYS A 89 2.95 -14.29 -9.10
CA LYS A 89 3.32 -14.32 -7.68
C LYS A 89 2.61 -13.27 -6.84
N VAL A 90 1.90 -12.32 -7.46
CA VAL A 90 1.28 -11.19 -6.76
C VAL A 90 0.31 -11.63 -5.67
N GLY A 91 -0.43 -12.71 -5.87
CA GLY A 91 -1.36 -13.25 -4.86
C GLY A 91 -0.65 -13.68 -3.58
N ASP A 92 0.33 -14.57 -3.70
CA ASP A 92 1.11 -15.05 -2.55
C ASP A 92 1.92 -13.93 -1.90
N ARG A 93 2.50 -13.04 -2.69
CA ARG A 93 3.26 -11.89 -2.19
C ARG A 93 2.36 -10.91 -1.41
N THR A 94 1.14 -10.70 -1.86
CA THR A 94 0.18 -9.83 -1.17
C THR A 94 -0.29 -10.46 0.14
N ARG A 95 -0.57 -11.76 0.17
CA ARG A 95 -0.88 -12.51 1.41
C ARG A 95 0.29 -12.43 2.39
N ARG A 96 1.51 -12.65 1.92
CA ARG A 96 2.73 -12.57 2.73
C ARG A 96 2.91 -11.17 3.31
N GLN A 97 2.72 -10.13 2.51
CA GLN A 97 2.79 -8.74 2.97
C GLN A 97 1.78 -8.45 4.07
N ALA A 98 0.55 -8.94 3.92
CA ALA A 98 -0.47 -8.78 4.96
C ALA A 98 -0.05 -9.44 6.28
N GLU A 99 0.56 -10.63 6.24
CA GLU A 99 1.08 -11.29 7.43
C GLU A 99 2.22 -10.48 8.09
N ILE A 100 3.15 -9.96 7.30
CA ILE A 100 4.24 -9.12 7.80
C ILE A 100 3.66 -7.87 8.51
N LEU A 101 2.67 -7.22 7.91
CA LEU A 101 2.07 -6.02 8.47
C LEU A 101 1.24 -6.31 9.73
N LYS A 102 0.60 -7.47 9.83
CA LYS A 102 -0.09 -7.88 11.08
C LYS A 102 0.83 -7.96 12.28
N ASP A 103 2.06 -8.39 12.05
CA ASP A 103 3.06 -8.58 13.10
C ASP A 103 3.86 -7.29 13.39
N ASP A 104 3.66 -6.24 12.60
CA ASP A 104 4.36 -4.97 12.77
C ASP A 104 3.67 -4.11 13.84
N PRO A 105 4.36 -3.77 14.96
CA PRO A 105 3.75 -3.00 16.05
C PRO A 105 3.36 -1.57 15.67
N ASN A 106 3.90 -1.02 14.58
CA ASN A 106 3.53 0.30 14.08
C ASN A 106 2.32 0.29 13.14
N VAL A 107 1.80 -0.87 12.79
CA VAL A 107 0.56 -0.98 12.03
C VAL A 107 -0.62 -0.99 13.00
N GLU A 108 -1.30 0.14 13.13
CA GLU A 108 -2.44 0.29 14.05
C GLU A 108 -3.70 -0.39 13.51
N LYS A 109 -3.95 -0.23 12.22
CA LYS A 109 -5.08 -0.86 11.53
C LYS A 109 -4.63 -1.36 10.16
N LEU A 110 -5.01 -2.58 9.85
CA LEU A 110 -4.79 -3.19 8.54
C LEU A 110 -6.13 -3.66 7.98
N PHE A 111 -6.45 -3.16 6.78
CA PHE A 111 -7.57 -3.65 5.97
C PHE A 111 -7.02 -4.39 4.77
N PHE A 112 -7.46 -5.62 4.55
CA PHE A 112 -7.11 -6.38 3.37
C PHE A 112 -8.38 -6.93 2.72
N GLU A 113 -8.61 -6.55 1.48
CA GLU A 113 -9.81 -6.94 0.73
C GLU A 113 -9.46 -7.53 -0.63
N TRP A 114 -10.19 -8.57 -1.00
CA TRP A 114 -10.20 -9.07 -2.38
C TRP A 114 -11.30 -8.36 -3.15
N ASN A 115 -10.98 -7.96 -4.38
CA ASN A 115 -11.96 -7.41 -5.32
C ASN A 115 -12.19 -8.41 -6.46
N GLU A 116 -13.38 -8.43 -7.03
CA GLU A 116 -13.64 -9.21 -8.23
C GLU A 116 -12.89 -8.62 -9.41
N GLY A 117 -12.17 -9.46 -10.15
CA GLY A 117 -11.56 -9.07 -11.42
C GLY A 117 -10.04 -9.17 -11.46
N GLY A 118 -9.49 -8.71 -12.57
CA GLY A 118 -8.07 -8.63 -12.86
C GLY A 118 -7.46 -7.28 -12.53
N HIS A 119 -6.21 -7.09 -12.96
CA HIS A 119 -5.42 -5.91 -12.63
C HIS A 119 -6.00 -4.59 -13.15
N PHE A 120 -6.71 -4.62 -14.28
CA PHE A 120 -7.23 -3.41 -14.92
C PHE A 120 -8.74 -3.18 -14.68
N ASP A 121 -9.36 -4.00 -13.83
CA ASP A 121 -10.78 -3.88 -13.56
C ASP A 121 -11.06 -2.84 -12.47
N GLU A 122 -11.72 -1.77 -12.86
CA GLU A 122 -12.24 -0.70 -12.00
C GLU A 122 -11.21 -0.06 -11.02
N PRO A 123 -10.00 0.34 -11.48
CA PRO A 123 -8.97 0.84 -10.58
C PRO A 123 -9.42 2.05 -9.75
N LEU A 124 -10.14 2.99 -10.33
CA LEU A 124 -10.62 4.18 -9.61
C LEU A 124 -11.59 3.82 -8.50
N LYS A 125 -12.49 2.87 -8.74
CA LYS A 125 -13.46 2.39 -7.75
C LYS A 125 -12.76 1.71 -6.57
N ARG A 126 -11.73 0.92 -6.84
CA ARG A 126 -10.93 0.25 -5.82
C ARG A 126 -10.17 1.24 -4.95
N VAL A 127 -9.56 2.25 -5.58
CA VAL A 127 -8.86 3.31 -4.85
C VAL A 127 -9.84 4.11 -3.99
N ALA A 128 -10.97 4.54 -4.54
CA ALA A 128 -12.01 5.25 -3.80
C ALA A 128 -12.51 4.45 -2.59
N LYS A 129 -12.73 3.15 -2.77
CA LYS A 129 -13.11 2.24 -1.67
C LYS A 129 -12.05 2.22 -0.56
N GLY A 130 -10.78 2.12 -0.93
CA GLY A 130 -9.68 2.13 0.02
C GLY A 130 -9.59 3.44 0.81
N ILE A 131 -9.73 4.57 0.13
CA ILE A 131 -9.75 5.89 0.77
C ILE A 131 -10.91 5.99 1.76
N THR A 132 -12.12 5.60 1.34
CA THR A 132 -13.30 5.59 2.22
C THR A 132 -13.07 4.71 3.45
N ARG A 133 -12.45 3.56 3.28
CA ARG A 133 -12.18 2.62 4.37
C ARG A 133 -11.20 3.18 5.40
N ILE A 134 -10.17 3.86 4.95
CA ILE A 134 -9.16 4.49 5.83
C ILE A 134 -9.74 5.68 6.60
N LEU A 135 -10.54 6.50 5.92
CA LEU A 135 -11.11 7.72 6.53
C LEU A 135 -12.32 7.44 7.42
N GLY A 136 -12.88 6.29 7.29
CA GLY A 136 -13.97 5.83 8.06
C GLY A 136 -14.96 5.72 8.47
#